data_61090cbace5ea32968777b04ccfc9712
#
_entry.id   61090cbace5ea32968777b04ccfc9712
#
_cell.length_a   1.000
_cell.length_b   1.000
_cell.length_c   1.000
_cell.angle_alpha   90.00
_cell.angle_beta   90.00
_cell.angle_gamma   90.00
#
_symmetry.space_group_name_H-M   'P 1'
#
loop_
_entity.id
_entity.type
_entity.pdbx_description
1 polymer ?
#
loop_
_entity_poly.entity_id
_entity_poly.type
_entity_poly.pdbx_seq_one_letter_code
_entity_poly.pdbx_strand_id
1 'polypeptide(L)'
;PRVCEVFCGAGEMYRSVWHKADDYIGIDRRKFFDERKTICGDAEKAIRIINLNEYNIFDIDAYGSPYNILSYIVQNRTEKGSVAFILTDGSAMDLRLGRVGKGLRELSGIKNHILKRASNVHDELIIEVIKNIERITGKTHSDFIIAKGKTGAAMRYYAFILNDAA
;
A
#
# COMPACT_ATOMS: atom_id res chain seq x y z
N PRO A 1 3.75 -16.65 -6.45
CA PRO A 1 3.79 -15.31 -5.84
C PRO A 1 4.11 -15.39 -4.36
N ARG A 2 4.90 -14.45 -3.83
CA ARG A 2 5.25 -14.33 -2.42
C ARG A 2 4.62 -13.05 -1.87
N VAL A 3 3.68 -13.19 -0.94
CA VAL A 3 2.75 -12.13 -0.55
C VAL A 3 3.02 -11.65 0.88
N CYS A 4 3.09 -10.34 1.05
CA CYS A 4 3.00 -9.66 2.33
C CYS A 4 1.67 -8.88 2.38
N GLU A 5 0.72 -9.37 3.18
CA GLU A 5 -0.58 -8.73 3.40
C GLU A 5 -0.54 -7.90 4.68
N VAL A 6 -0.62 -6.60 4.56
CA VAL A 6 -0.60 -5.67 5.70
C VAL A 6 -2.03 -5.25 6.03
N PHE A 7 -2.39 -5.34 7.29
CA PHE A 7 -3.76 -5.23 7.82
C PHE A 7 -4.66 -6.40 7.39
N CYS A 8 -4.11 -7.61 7.46
CA CYS A 8 -4.72 -8.84 6.92
C CYS A 8 -6.04 -9.26 7.59
N GLY A 9 -6.47 -8.60 8.66
CA GLY A 9 -7.74 -8.83 9.32
C GLY A 9 -8.07 -10.30 9.57
N ALA A 10 -9.34 -10.65 9.45
CA ALA A 10 -9.81 -12.03 9.60
C ALA A 10 -9.43 -12.97 8.43
N GLY A 11 -8.66 -12.50 7.44
CA GLY A 11 -8.11 -13.32 6.35
C GLY A 11 -9.08 -13.58 5.21
N GLU A 12 -9.95 -12.63 4.89
CA GLU A 12 -10.86 -12.76 3.75
C GLU A 12 -10.08 -12.81 2.44
N MET A 13 -9.09 -11.94 2.26
CA MET A 13 -8.22 -11.94 1.08
C MET A 13 -7.36 -13.20 1.03
N TYR A 14 -6.81 -13.64 2.19
CA TYR A 14 -6.09 -14.90 2.24
C TYR A 14 -6.95 -16.05 1.72
N ARG A 15 -8.14 -16.28 2.27
CA ARG A 15 -9.02 -17.40 1.85
C ARG A 15 -9.47 -17.30 0.40
N SER A 16 -9.67 -16.08 -0.09
CA SER A 16 -10.19 -15.87 -1.46
C SER A 16 -9.10 -15.92 -2.53
N VAL A 17 -7.89 -15.44 -2.20
CA VAL A 17 -6.84 -15.18 -3.20
C VAL A 17 -5.49 -15.76 -2.74
N TRP A 18 -4.98 -15.35 -1.57
CA TRP A 18 -3.58 -15.54 -1.19
C TRP A 18 -3.26 -16.95 -0.66
N HIS A 19 -4.26 -17.79 -0.38
CA HIS A 19 -4.03 -19.20 -0.01
C HIS A 19 -3.29 -20.00 -1.09
N LYS A 20 -3.21 -19.49 -2.31
CA LYS A 20 -2.46 -20.07 -3.44
C LYS A 20 -1.06 -19.49 -3.63
N ALA A 21 -0.64 -18.58 -2.75
CA ALA A 21 0.70 -18.03 -2.82
C ALA A 21 1.77 -19.07 -2.46
N ASP A 22 2.95 -18.93 -3.05
CA ASP A 22 4.09 -19.81 -2.75
C ASP A 22 4.64 -19.54 -1.34
N ASP A 23 4.55 -18.30 -0.89
CA ASP A 23 4.81 -17.86 0.49
C ASP A 23 3.86 -16.72 0.85
N TYR A 24 3.50 -16.65 2.12
CA TYR A 24 2.56 -15.65 2.64
C TYR A 24 2.96 -15.23 4.05
N ILE A 25 2.87 -13.93 4.30
CA ILE A 25 2.88 -13.36 5.65
C ILE A 25 1.78 -12.32 5.78
N GLY A 26 0.97 -12.46 6.83
CA GLY A 26 -0.01 -11.46 7.22
C GLY A 26 0.48 -10.61 8.39
N ILE A 27 0.13 -9.33 8.40
CA ILE A 27 0.40 -8.42 9.53
C ILE A 27 -0.91 -7.81 9.98
N ASP A 28 -1.25 -7.95 11.25
CA ASP A 28 -2.42 -7.31 11.85
C ASP A 28 -2.19 -7.00 13.32
N ARG A 29 -2.86 -5.99 13.83
CA ARG A 29 -2.82 -5.64 15.27
C ARG A 29 -3.52 -6.67 16.14
N ARG A 30 -4.51 -7.37 15.58
CA ARG A 30 -5.25 -8.45 16.25
C ARG A 30 -4.58 -9.79 15.98
N LYS A 31 -4.58 -10.65 16.99
CA LYS A 31 -4.15 -12.04 16.84
C LYS A 31 -5.32 -12.88 16.33
N PHE A 32 -5.10 -13.58 15.25
CA PHE A 32 -6.02 -14.57 14.72
C PHE A 32 -5.43 -15.97 14.92
N PHE A 33 -6.28 -16.95 15.25
CA PHE A 33 -5.87 -18.33 15.49
C PHE A 33 -6.34 -19.19 14.33
N ASP A 34 -5.68 -19.06 13.22
CA ASP A 34 -5.92 -19.80 11.98
C ASP A 34 -4.58 -20.30 11.40
N GLU A 35 -4.62 -20.93 10.23
CA GLU A 35 -3.46 -21.55 9.58
C GLU A 35 -2.46 -20.55 8.97
N ARG A 36 -2.80 -19.27 8.92
CA ARG A 36 -1.95 -18.25 8.30
C ARG A 36 -0.69 -17.98 9.13
N LYS A 37 0.42 -17.79 8.45
CA LYS A 37 1.62 -17.22 9.04
C LYS A 37 1.38 -15.72 9.28
N THR A 38 1.21 -15.29 10.53
CA THR A 38 0.88 -13.90 10.85
C THR A 38 1.79 -13.31 11.93
N ILE A 39 2.10 -12.02 11.78
CA ILE A 39 2.71 -11.18 12.81
C ILE A 39 1.62 -10.35 13.47
N CYS A 40 1.41 -10.57 14.78
CA CYS A 40 0.49 -9.76 15.56
C CYS A 40 1.21 -8.54 16.12
N GLY A 41 0.85 -7.35 15.64
CA GLY A 41 1.48 -6.12 16.11
C GLY A 41 1.09 -4.89 15.30
N ASP A 42 1.73 -3.78 15.65
CA ASP A 42 1.61 -2.54 14.89
C ASP A 42 2.27 -2.70 13.51
N ALA A 43 1.52 -2.38 12.47
CA ALA A 43 1.94 -2.61 11.09
C ALA A 43 3.23 -1.83 10.71
N GLU A 44 3.37 -0.58 11.17
CA GLU A 44 4.57 0.21 10.88
C GLU A 44 5.82 -0.34 11.58
N LYS A 45 5.66 -1.01 12.73
CA LYS A 45 6.76 -1.69 13.41
C LYS A 45 7.04 -3.05 12.78
N ALA A 46 6.00 -3.82 12.51
CA ALA A 46 6.13 -5.16 11.95
C ALA A 46 6.78 -5.16 10.57
N ILE A 47 6.41 -4.22 9.70
CA ILE A 47 6.99 -4.12 8.36
C ILE A 47 8.52 -3.85 8.38
N ARG A 48 9.04 -3.31 9.49
CA ARG A 48 10.47 -2.99 9.65
C ARG A 48 11.32 -4.18 10.04
N ILE A 49 10.71 -5.26 10.54
CA ILE A 49 11.43 -6.44 11.02
C ILE A 49 11.38 -7.62 10.05
N ILE A 50 10.56 -7.55 9.01
CA ILE A 50 10.51 -8.56 7.96
C ILE A 50 11.53 -8.24 6.86
N ASN A 51 11.99 -9.29 6.17
CA ASN A 51 12.81 -9.13 4.99
C ASN A 51 11.93 -8.81 3.78
N LEU A 52 11.84 -7.54 3.39
CA LEU A 52 11.01 -7.08 2.28
C LEU A 52 11.38 -7.71 0.94
N ASN A 53 12.64 -8.15 0.79
CA ASN A 53 13.13 -8.75 -0.45
C ASN A 53 12.59 -10.17 -0.68
N GLU A 54 12.01 -10.80 0.33
CA GLU A 54 11.37 -12.10 0.21
C GLU A 54 10.01 -12.02 -0.50
N TYR A 55 9.42 -10.84 -0.62
CA TYR A 55 8.06 -10.67 -1.15
C TYR A 55 8.06 -9.87 -2.46
N ASN A 56 7.18 -10.27 -3.38
CA ASN A 56 6.96 -9.60 -4.66
C ASN A 56 5.53 -9.11 -4.87
N ILE A 57 4.66 -9.30 -3.88
CA ILE A 57 3.33 -8.69 -3.81
C ILE A 57 3.16 -8.10 -2.41
N PHE A 58 2.79 -6.83 -2.35
CA PHE A 58 2.41 -6.13 -1.13
C PHE A 58 0.94 -5.72 -1.23
N ASP A 59 0.10 -6.37 -0.44
CA ASP A 59 -1.32 -6.04 -0.30
C ASP A 59 -1.51 -5.23 0.98
N ILE A 60 -1.86 -3.95 0.86
CA ILE A 60 -1.95 -3.00 1.97
C ILE A 60 -3.42 -2.57 2.14
N ASP A 61 -4.18 -3.36 2.89
CA ASP A 61 -5.61 -3.11 3.12
C ASP A 61 -5.85 -2.16 4.31
N ALA A 62 -5.37 -0.93 4.17
CA ALA A 62 -5.43 0.08 5.22
C ALA A 62 -6.85 0.65 5.36
N TYR A 63 -7.40 0.64 6.58
CA TYR A 63 -8.65 1.35 6.89
C TYR A 63 -8.49 2.88 6.79
N GLY A 64 -7.27 3.37 6.88
CA GLY A 64 -6.88 4.77 6.71
C GLY A 64 -5.90 4.95 5.55
N SER A 65 -4.78 5.61 5.84
CA SER A 65 -3.75 5.90 4.83
C SER A 65 -2.75 4.74 4.71
N PRO A 66 -2.54 4.16 3.51
CA PRO A 66 -1.54 3.12 3.28
C PRO A 66 -0.12 3.69 3.10
N TYR A 67 0.04 5.00 2.97
CA TYR A 67 1.24 5.63 2.42
C TYR A 67 2.47 5.57 3.31
N ASN A 68 2.33 5.49 4.65
CA ASN A 68 3.49 5.30 5.53
C ASN A 68 4.15 3.93 5.28
N ILE A 69 3.32 2.89 5.15
CA ILE A 69 3.78 1.53 4.85
C ILE A 69 4.38 1.48 3.45
N LEU A 70 3.66 2.00 2.46
CA LEU A 70 4.13 2.06 1.07
C LEU A 70 5.47 2.79 0.95
N SER A 71 5.59 3.97 1.59
CA SER A 71 6.84 4.75 1.61
C SER A 71 8.00 3.94 2.18
N TYR A 72 7.77 3.23 3.29
CA TYR A 72 8.80 2.40 3.89
C TYR A 72 9.23 1.25 2.96
N ILE A 73 8.29 0.53 2.37
CA ILE A 73 8.59 -0.59 1.45
C ILE A 73 9.40 -0.10 0.25
N VAL A 74 8.94 0.96 -0.40
CA VAL A 74 9.58 1.53 -1.60
C VAL A 74 11.02 1.99 -1.34
N GLN A 75 11.28 2.53 -0.15
CA GLN A 75 12.62 3.03 0.22
C GLN A 75 13.58 1.93 0.68
N ASN A 76 13.08 0.78 1.12
CA ASN A 76 13.91 -0.25 1.78
C ASN A 76 13.93 -1.59 1.05
N ARG A 77 13.01 -1.85 0.11
CA ARG A 77 13.08 -3.02 -0.75
C ARG A 77 14.09 -2.78 -1.87
N THR A 78 15.13 -3.61 -1.91
CA THR A 78 16.25 -3.47 -2.86
C THR A 78 16.30 -4.58 -3.91
N GLU A 79 15.43 -5.60 -3.79
CA GLU A 79 15.40 -6.75 -4.70
C GLU A 79 15.04 -6.32 -6.12
N LYS A 80 15.74 -6.90 -7.09
CA LYS A 80 15.45 -6.75 -8.52
C LYS A 80 14.19 -7.53 -8.91
N GLY A 81 13.70 -7.26 -10.11
CA GLY A 81 12.50 -7.88 -10.65
C GLY A 81 11.22 -7.12 -10.32
N SER A 82 10.13 -7.63 -10.83
CA SER A 82 8.82 -7.01 -10.69
C SER A 82 8.28 -7.10 -9.27
N VAL A 83 7.60 -6.06 -8.83
CA VAL A 83 6.86 -6.03 -7.56
C VAL A 83 5.49 -5.40 -7.77
N ALA A 84 4.46 -6.06 -7.27
CA ALA A 84 3.08 -5.59 -7.32
C ALA A 84 2.66 -4.95 -5.99
N PHE A 85 1.92 -3.87 -6.09
CA PHE A 85 1.28 -3.19 -4.97
C PHE A 85 -0.23 -3.18 -5.17
N ILE A 86 -0.96 -3.57 -4.14
CA ILE A 86 -2.42 -3.51 -4.07
C ILE A 86 -2.74 -2.70 -2.82
N LEU A 87 -3.52 -1.64 -2.98
CA LEU A 87 -3.74 -0.69 -1.89
C LEU A 87 -5.21 -0.33 -1.73
N THR A 88 -5.64 -0.35 -0.48
CA THR A 88 -6.88 0.29 -0.03
C THR A 88 -6.51 1.62 0.61
N ASP A 89 -7.00 2.71 0.04
CA ASP A 89 -6.74 4.08 0.51
C ASP A 89 -7.98 4.70 1.11
N GLY A 90 -8.01 4.80 2.42
CA GLY A 90 -9.05 5.44 3.23
C GLY A 90 -8.76 6.90 3.57
N SER A 91 -7.78 7.55 2.96
CA SER A 91 -7.38 8.93 3.27
C SER A 91 -8.44 9.99 2.98
N ALA A 92 -9.53 9.63 2.29
CA ALA A 92 -10.53 10.59 1.81
C ALA A 92 -11.10 11.50 2.92
N MET A 93 -11.27 10.99 4.15
CA MET A 93 -11.76 11.81 5.26
C MET A 93 -10.75 12.90 5.65
N ASP A 94 -9.47 12.55 5.76
CA ASP A 94 -8.41 13.52 6.06
C ASP A 94 -8.28 14.54 4.93
N LEU A 95 -8.35 14.10 3.68
CA LEU A 95 -8.31 14.97 2.52
C LEU A 95 -9.52 15.92 2.45
N ARG A 96 -10.71 15.51 2.89
CA ARG A 96 -11.88 16.42 3.04
C ARG A 96 -11.61 17.51 4.06
N LEU A 97 -10.91 17.21 5.14
CA LEU A 97 -10.46 18.17 6.14
C LEU A 97 -9.24 18.99 5.69
N GLY A 98 -8.78 18.78 4.46
CA GLY A 98 -7.59 19.42 3.91
C GLY A 98 -6.28 18.87 4.48
N ARG A 99 -6.29 17.77 5.21
CA ARG A 99 -5.11 17.18 5.82
C ARG A 99 -4.44 16.23 4.86
N VAL A 100 -3.14 16.38 4.67
CA VAL A 100 -2.33 15.45 3.86
C VAL A 100 -1.36 14.76 4.80
N GLY A 101 -1.55 13.45 4.99
CA GLY A 101 -0.73 12.63 5.88
C GLY A 101 0.75 12.60 5.47
N LYS A 102 1.64 12.27 6.41
CA LYS A 102 3.10 12.29 6.20
C LYS A 102 3.51 11.42 5.00
N GLY A 103 3.17 10.15 4.98
CA GLY A 103 3.56 9.25 3.89
C GLY A 103 3.04 9.69 2.52
N LEU A 104 1.78 10.20 2.46
CA LEU A 104 1.23 10.74 1.22
C LEU A 104 2.01 11.97 0.75
N ARG A 105 2.43 12.87 1.64
CA ARG A 105 3.25 14.03 1.30
C ARG A 105 4.62 13.61 0.78
N GLU A 106 5.28 12.69 1.46
CA GLU A 106 6.60 12.18 1.06
C GLU A 106 6.55 11.56 -0.34
N LEU A 107 5.54 10.74 -0.59
CA LEU A 107 5.39 10.05 -1.88
C LEU A 107 4.83 10.93 -2.99
N SER A 108 3.96 11.91 -2.70
CA SER A 108 3.41 12.81 -3.73
C SER A 108 4.26 14.07 -3.97
N GLY A 109 5.27 14.31 -3.13
CA GLY A 109 6.10 15.52 -3.22
C GLY A 109 5.43 16.79 -2.69
N ILE A 110 4.24 16.70 -2.09
CA ILE A 110 3.56 17.85 -1.50
C ILE A 110 4.24 18.25 -0.21
N LYS A 111 4.67 19.50 -0.13
CA LYS A 111 5.36 20.05 1.07
C LYS A 111 4.40 20.38 2.21
N ASN A 112 3.21 20.87 1.89
CA ASN A 112 2.25 21.34 2.88
C ASN A 112 1.40 20.19 3.44
N HIS A 113 1.19 20.17 4.77
CA HIS A 113 0.30 19.23 5.43
C HIS A 113 -1.18 19.64 5.34
N ILE A 114 -1.45 20.87 4.89
CA ILE A 114 -2.80 21.37 4.63
C ILE A 114 -2.89 21.77 3.16
N LEU A 115 -3.86 21.23 2.46
CA LEU A 115 -4.16 21.53 1.06
C LEU A 115 -5.66 21.79 0.91
N LYS A 116 -6.03 23.01 0.56
CA LYS A 116 -7.43 23.37 0.31
C LYS A 116 -7.99 22.48 -0.81
N ARG A 117 -9.18 21.89 -0.57
CA ARG A 117 -9.86 21.01 -1.53
C ARG A 117 -9.04 19.75 -1.90
N ALA A 118 -8.25 19.25 -0.96
CA ALA A 118 -7.42 18.05 -1.21
C ALA A 118 -8.22 16.83 -1.69
N SER A 119 -9.48 16.69 -1.27
CA SER A 119 -10.37 15.62 -1.73
C SER A 119 -10.69 15.68 -3.23
N ASN A 120 -10.62 16.87 -3.84
CA ASN A 120 -10.93 17.04 -5.27
C ASN A 120 -9.78 16.57 -6.17
N VAL A 121 -8.58 16.46 -5.62
CA VAL A 121 -7.35 16.06 -6.32
C VAL A 121 -6.81 14.71 -5.81
N HIS A 122 -7.67 13.91 -5.17
CA HIS A 122 -7.24 12.63 -4.58
C HIS A 122 -6.67 11.67 -5.63
N ASP A 123 -7.35 11.54 -6.76
CA ASP A 123 -6.93 10.64 -7.83
C ASP A 123 -5.61 11.15 -8.49
N GLU A 124 -5.45 12.46 -8.64
CA GLU A 124 -4.19 13.06 -9.10
C GLU A 124 -3.04 12.85 -8.11
N LEU A 125 -3.33 12.92 -6.80
CA LEU A 125 -2.32 12.61 -5.78
C LEU A 125 -1.82 11.17 -5.87
N ILE A 126 -2.71 10.22 -6.15
CA ILE A 126 -2.32 8.81 -6.36
C ILE A 126 -1.39 8.68 -7.57
N ILE A 127 -1.72 9.35 -8.68
CA ILE A 127 -0.87 9.37 -9.88
C ILE A 127 0.51 9.96 -9.58
N GLU A 128 0.58 11.07 -8.86
CA GLU A 128 1.87 11.68 -8.48
C GLU A 128 2.67 10.77 -7.52
N VAL A 129 2.00 10.04 -6.62
CA VAL A 129 2.65 9.03 -5.78
C VAL A 129 3.34 7.99 -6.66
N ILE A 130 2.66 7.43 -7.66
CA ILE A 130 3.23 6.40 -8.54
C ILE A 130 4.43 6.95 -9.32
N LYS A 131 4.32 8.15 -9.92
CA LYS A 131 5.43 8.79 -10.62
C LYS A 131 6.66 9.04 -9.74
N ASN A 132 6.44 9.41 -8.47
CA ASN A 132 7.54 9.60 -7.54
C ASN A 132 8.14 8.28 -7.08
N ILE A 133 7.34 7.22 -6.94
CA ILE A 133 7.84 5.87 -6.69
C ILE A 133 8.78 5.42 -7.82
N GLU A 134 8.43 5.67 -9.08
CA GLU A 134 9.32 5.41 -10.22
C GLU A 134 10.66 6.14 -10.08
N ARG A 135 10.63 7.42 -9.71
CA ARG A 135 11.86 8.21 -9.51
C ARG A 135 12.71 7.69 -8.35
N ILE A 136 12.08 7.27 -7.24
CA ILE A 136 12.78 6.75 -6.06
C ILE A 136 13.42 5.40 -6.35
N THR A 137 12.70 4.53 -7.07
CA THR A 137 13.12 3.14 -7.30
C THR A 137 13.93 2.93 -8.56
N GLY A 138 13.88 3.88 -9.50
CA GLY A 138 14.42 3.69 -10.86
C GLY A 138 13.66 2.65 -11.69
N LYS A 139 12.48 2.24 -11.24
CA LYS A 139 11.61 1.27 -11.92
C LYS A 139 10.53 2.00 -12.72
N THR A 140 9.87 1.30 -13.63
CA THR A 140 8.72 1.79 -14.38
C THR A 140 7.45 1.07 -13.95
N HIS A 141 6.33 1.78 -13.85
CA HIS A 141 5.05 1.14 -13.54
C HIS A 141 4.35 0.59 -14.78
N SER A 142 3.59 -0.48 -14.58
CA SER A 142 2.63 -1.03 -15.55
C SER A 142 1.34 -1.44 -14.83
N ASP A 143 0.32 -1.75 -15.62
CA ASP A 143 -0.94 -2.33 -15.15
C ASP A 143 -1.62 -1.53 -14.03
N PHE A 144 -1.59 -0.18 -14.15
CA PHE A 144 -2.25 0.67 -13.19
C PHE A 144 -3.78 0.57 -13.30
N ILE A 145 -4.40 0.18 -12.20
CA ILE A 145 -5.86 0.08 -12.07
C ILE A 145 -6.29 0.88 -10.85
N ILE A 146 -7.37 1.66 -10.98
CA ILE A 146 -7.99 2.37 -9.87
C ILE A 146 -9.51 2.13 -9.87
N ALA A 147 -10.08 1.87 -8.72
CA ALA A 147 -11.51 1.72 -8.50
C ALA A 147 -11.97 2.53 -7.29
N LYS A 148 -13.22 2.97 -7.34
CA LYS A 148 -13.88 3.70 -6.25
C LYS A 148 -14.87 2.78 -5.54
N GLY A 149 -14.93 2.88 -4.22
CA GLY A 149 -15.92 2.15 -3.42
C GLY A 149 -17.35 2.51 -3.81
N LYS A 150 -18.25 1.55 -3.73
CA LYS A 150 -19.67 1.71 -4.12
C LYS A 150 -20.43 2.74 -3.30
N THR A 151 -20.09 2.92 -2.04
CA THR A 151 -20.79 3.81 -1.11
C THR A 151 -20.05 5.13 -0.94
N GLY A 152 -20.43 6.12 -1.75
CA GLY A 152 -20.04 7.51 -1.51
C GLY A 152 -18.57 7.87 -1.65
N ALA A 153 -17.80 7.07 -2.34
CA ALA A 153 -16.45 7.42 -2.83
C ALA A 153 -15.39 7.81 -1.77
N ALA A 154 -15.52 7.33 -0.54
CA ALA A 154 -14.52 7.60 0.50
C ALA A 154 -13.23 6.78 0.31
N MET A 155 -13.36 5.55 -0.18
CA MET A 155 -12.22 4.64 -0.38
C MET A 155 -11.77 4.61 -1.85
N ARG A 156 -10.47 4.49 -2.04
CA ARG A 156 -9.86 4.17 -3.33
C ARG A 156 -9.18 2.82 -3.23
N TYR A 157 -9.40 1.99 -4.23
CA TYR A 157 -8.68 0.72 -4.40
C TYR A 157 -7.82 0.88 -5.64
N TYR A 158 -6.54 0.66 -5.54
CA TYR A 158 -5.67 0.73 -6.70
C TYR A 158 -4.56 -0.29 -6.64
N ALA A 159 -4.09 -0.68 -7.82
CA ALA A 159 -2.99 -1.60 -7.96
C ALA A 159 -2.07 -1.15 -9.10
N PHE A 160 -0.80 -1.48 -8.98
CA PHE A 160 0.21 -1.27 -10.01
C PHE A 160 1.37 -2.24 -9.84
N ILE A 161 2.10 -2.47 -10.92
CA ILE A 161 3.31 -3.27 -10.94
C ILE A 161 4.48 -2.35 -11.24
N LEU A 162 5.56 -2.47 -10.48
CA LEU A 162 6.84 -1.85 -10.80
C LEU A 162 7.78 -2.89 -11.41
N ASN A 163 8.33 -2.58 -12.56
CA ASN A 163 9.28 -3.41 -13.29
C ASN A 163 10.65 -2.73 -13.33
N ASP A 164 11.72 -3.50 -13.37
CA ASP A 164 13.05 -2.95 -13.61
C ASP A 164 13.05 -2.20 -14.94
N ALA A 165 13.74 -1.07 -15.00
CA ALA A 165 13.94 -0.35 -16.25
C ALA A 165 14.74 -1.23 -17.23
N ALA A 166 14.32 -1.24 -18.49
CA ALA A 166 14.95 -2.01 -19.56
C ALA A 166 16.36 -1.48 -19.87
#